data_8aafb691fa7520706bade29df944130f
#
_entry.id   8aafb691fa7520706bade29df944130f
#
_cell.length_a   1.000
_cell.length_b   1.000
_cell.length_c   1.000
_cell.angle_alpha   90.00
_cell.angle_beta   90.00
_cell.angle_gamma   90.00
#
_symmetry.space_group_name_H-M   'P 1'
#
loop_
_entity.id
_entity.type
_entity.pdbx_description
1 polymer ?
#
loop_
_entity_poly.entity_id
_entity_poly.type
_entity_poly.pdbx_seq_one_letter_code
_entity_poly.pdbx_strand_id
1 'polypeptide(L)'
;MKKYLENDDDVEILETWKDLKEYLTFRAKHDEWVQPFINELAAIGIPNHPLFFQTNCTNLSVQKNGYRLDVKDIDYEDPENLSCIEDTGLFLVFPYKDSMAVYPTRRIAYPSICKRGDDDSMVMARFDPKANKQVLPINEKADRLTRDFQLFSDNCKILLRDGKVSAVLSKEYVILPADKMISILENQLKQDHPDFTFNRGQVSHEYLMVEYLMNDEEMEQSFRLKLNDAGADISELKAGIRFSTSDIGASKVYASVFYDADGVRTTCNSGIALEHKGEASPQSYAESCKQLGMVFKESEELIE
;
A
#
# COMPACT_ATOMS: atom_id res chain seq x y z
N MET A 1 -23.07 -0.03 5.20
CA MET A 1 -21.72 -0.55 5.52
C MET A 1 -20.77 0.61 5.43
N LYS A 2 -19.91 0.85 6.43
CA LYS A 2 -18.91 1.94 6.35
C LYS A 2 -18.02 1.67 5.15
N LYS A 3 -17.83 2.65 4.28
CA LYS A 3 -16.78 2.64 3.28
C LYS A 3 -15.52 3.22 3.91
N TYR A 4 -14.37 2.73 3.53
CA TYR A 4 -13.08 3.21 3.99
C TYR A 4 -12.31 3.77 2.79
N LEU A 5 -11.64 4.92 2.97
CA LEU A 5 -10.76 5.51 1.98
C LEU A 5 -11.49 5.75 0.64
N GLU A 6 -12.53 6.57 0.65
CA GLU A 6 -13.34 6.85 -0.55
C GLU A 6 -12.51 7.58 -1.62
N ASN A 7 -11.62 8.49 -1.21
CA ASN A 7 -10.75 9.24 -2.11
C ASN A 7 -9.29 8.75 -2.01
N ASP A 8 -8.53 8.96 -3.07
CA ASP A 8 -7.14 8.49 -3.17
C ASP A 8 -6.19 9.09 -2.11
N ASP A 9 -6.47 10.30 -1.64
CA ASP A 9 -5.68 11.01 -0.62
C ASP A 9 -6.20 10.80 0.81
N ASP A 10 -7.26 9.98 0.99
CA ASP A 10 -7.85 9.77 2.30
C ASP A 10 -6.88 9.06 3.26
N VAL A 11 -6.88 9.56 4.49
CA VAL A 11 -6.23 8.94 5.64
C VAL A 11 -7.25 8.81 6.75
N GLU A 12 -7.47 7.59 7.21
CA GLU A 12 -8.40 7.34 8.32
C GLU A 12 -7.66 6.90 9.57
N ILE A 13 -8.15 7.37 10.71
CA ILE A 13 -7.69 6.95 12.04
C ILE A 13 -8.64 5.87 12.56
N LEU A 14 -8.06 4.76 13.01
CA LEU A 14 -8.75 3.69 13.69
C LEU A 14 -8.51 3.86 15.19
N GLU A 15 -9.55 4.24 15.92
CA GLU A 15 -9.42 4.58 17.34
C GLU A 15 -9.52 3.37 18.25
N THR A 16 -10.14 2.29 17.77
CA THR A 16 -10.35 1.09 18.57
C THR A 16 -9.89 -0.17 17.85
N TRP A 17 -9.58 -1.19 18.63
CA TRP A 17 -9.29 -2.53 18.09
C TRP A 17 -10.45 -3.08 17.24
N LYS A 18 -11.68 -2.70 17.55
CA LYS A 18 -12.86 -3.07 16.78
C LYS A 18 -12.82 -2.43 15.38
N ASP A 19 -12.48 -1.15 15.29
CA ASP A 19 -12.33 -0.45 13.99
C ASP A 19 -11.26 -1.12 13.13
N LEU A 20 -10.14 -1.50 13.72
CA LEU A 20 -9.08 -2.25 13.02
C LEU A 20 -9.62 -3.57 12.45
N LYS A 21 -10.34 -4.36 13.23
CA LYS A 21 -10.92 -5.64 12.78
C LYS A 21 -11.95 -5.46 11.69
N GLU A 22 -12.78 -4.44 11.79
CA GLU A 22 -13.77 -4.10 10.77
C GLU A 22 -13.07 -3.67 9.46
N TYR A 23 -12.04 -2.84 9.53
CA TYR A 23 -11.24 -2.43 8.39
C TYR A 23 -10.57 -3.63 7.70
N LEU A 24 -9.86 -4.47 8.45
CA LEU A 24 -9.19 -5.66 7.91
C LEU A 24 -10.18 -6.62 7.24
N THR A 25 -11.35 -6.81 7.85
CA THR A 25 -12.43 -7.62 7.27
C THR A 25 -12.97 -7.00 5.99
N PHE A 26 -13.09 -5.69 5.93
CA PHE A 26 -13.51 -4.96 4.75
C PHE A 26 -12.48 -5.15 3.62
N ARG A 27 -11.18 -4.93 3.88
CA ARG A 27 -10.11 -5.11 2.88
C ARG A 27 -10.06 -6.55 2.35
N ALA A 28 -10.12 -7.55 3.21
CA ALA A 28 -10.14 -8.95 2.81
C ALA A 28 -11.29 -9.33 1.85
N LYS A 29 -12.36 -8.55 1.83
CA LYS A 29 -13.51 -8.76 0.91
C LYS A 29 -13.44 -7.92 -0.35
N HIS A 30 -12.77 -6.79 -0.33
CA HIS A 30 -12.77 -5.80 -1.40
C HIS A 30 -11.44 -5.70 -2.15
N ASP A 31 -10.38 -6.30 -1.61
CA ASP A 31 -9.09 -6.40 -2.28
C ASP A 31 -9.01 -7.73 -3.02
N GLU A 32 -8.62 -7.67 -4.29
CA GLU A 32 -8.45 -8.85 -5.13
C GLU A 32 -7.09 -8.81 -5.83
N TRP A 33 -6.41 -9.96 -5.87
CA TRP A 33 -5.14 -10.12 -6.57
C TRP A 33 -5.33 -10.90 -7.85
N VAL A 34 -4.93 -10.30 -8.98
CA VAL A 34 -4.95 -10.91 -10.31
C VAL A 34 -3.51 -11.09 -10.81
N GLN A 35 -3.23 -12.17 -11.55
CA GLN A 35 -1.86 -12.51 -11.99
C GLN A 35 -1.79 -12.77 -13.51
N PRO A 36 -1.97 -11.74 -14.35
CA PRO A 36 -1.79 -11.86 -15.78
C PRO A 36 -0.31 -11.86 -16.19
N PHE A 37 -0.02 -12.23 -17.43
CA PHE A 37 1.28 -11.93 -18.04
C PHE A 37 1.35 -10.44 -18.40
N ILE A 38 2.55 -9.83 -18.30
CA ILE A 38 2.74 -8.42 -18.64
C ILE A 38 2.39 -8.14 -20.10
N ASN A 39 2.74 -9.04 -21.02
CA ASN A 39 2.38 -8.89 -22.43
C ASN A 39 0.88 -9.05 -22.72
N GLU A 40 0.08 -9.44 -21.75
CA GLU A 40 -1.37 -9.43 -21.84
C GLU A 40 -1.98 -8.10 -21.39
N LEU A 41 -1.18 -7.21 -20.79
CA LEU A 41 -1.63 -5.90 -20.39
C LEU A 41 -1.73 -4.97 -21.59
N ALA A 42 -2.70 -4.07 -21.52
CA ALA A 42 -2.79 -2.89 -22.36
C ALA A 42 -3.31 -1.71 -21.52
N ALA A 43 -3.17 -0.52 -22.05
CA ALA A 43 -3.64 0.69 -21.39
C ALA A 43 -4.53 1.52 -22.33
N ILE A 44 -5.52 2.18 -21.77
CA ILE A 44 -6.35 3.18 -22.45
C ILE A 44 -6.16 4.49 -21.70
N GLY A 45 -5.86 5.57 -22.43
CA GLY A 45 -5.72 6.91 -21.87
C GLY A 45 -6.85 7.80 -22.34
N ILE A 46 -7.57 8.42 -21.40
CA ILE A 46 -8.64 9.35 -21.67
C ILE A 46 -8.25 10.71 -21.11
N PRO A 47 -7.85 11.68 -21.95
CA PRO A 47 -7.52 13.01 -21.50
C PRO A 47 -8.74 13.72 -20.89
N ASN A 48 -8.58 14.33 -19.74
CA ASN A 48 -9.59 15.20 -19.14
C ASN A 48 -9.64 16.55 -19.89
N HIS A 49 -10.19 16.52 -21.12
CA HIS A 49 -10.32 17.70 -21.94
C HIS A 49 -11.63 17.65 -22.76
N PRO A 50 -12.49 18.67 -22.69
CA PRO A 50 -13.80 18.68 -23.36
C PRO A 50 -13.74 18.38 -24.86
N LEU A 51 -12.72 18.90 -25.57
CA LEU A 51 -12.54 18.67 -27.01
C LEU A 51 -12.20 17.21 -27.34
N PHE A 52 -11.57 16.48 -26.44
CA PHE A 52 -11.27 15.08 -26.65
C PHE A 52 -12.55 14.24 -26.76
N PHE A 53 -13.51 14.47 -25.88
CA PHE A 53 -14.79 13.77 -25.89
C PHE A 53 -15.61 14.07 -27.15
N GLN A 54 -15.47 15.27 -27.73
CA GLN A 54 -16.21 15.67 -28.94
C GLN A 54 -15.59 15.09 -30.22
N THR A 55 -14.29 14.90 -30.29
CA THR A 55 -13.58 14.61 -31.54
C THR A 55 -12.96 13.24 -31.66
N ASN A 56 -12.56 12.60 -30.54
CA ASN A 56 -11.68 11.42 -30.56
C ASN A 56 -12.19 10.19 -29.80
N CYS A 57 -13.29 10.26 -29.05
CA CYS A 57 -13.77 9.13 -28.22
C CYS A 57 -14.12 7.87 -29.01
N THR A 58 -14.38 8.01 -30.32
CA THR A 58 -14.79 6.87 -31.17
C THR A 58 -13.62 6.07 -31.74
N ASN A 59 -12.38 6.59 -31.65
CA ASN A 59 -11.23 6.01 -32.37
C ASN A 59 -10.21 5.31 -31.46
N LEU A 60 -10.34 5.45 -30.14
CA LEU A 60 -9.45 4.78 -29.21
C LEU A 60 -9.96 3.36 -28.94
N SER A 61 -9.20 2.39 -29.38
CA SER A 61 -9.48 0.98 -29.10
C SER A 61 -8.18 0.25 -28.84
N VAL A 62 -8.28 -0.74 -27.95
CA VAL A 62 -7.18 -1.69 -27.68
C VAL A 62 -7.64 -3.07 -28.16
N GLN A 63 -6.87 -3.65 -29.07
CA GLN A 63 -7.08 -5.03 -29.50
C GLN A 63 -6.03 -5.93 -28.84
N LYS A 64 -6.49 -6.94 -28.13
CA LYS A 64 -5.64 -7.87 -27.39
C LYS A 64 -6.26 -9.27 -27.41
N ASN A 65 -5.46 -10.30 -27.74
CA ASN A 65 -5.88 -11.70 -27.72
C ASN A 65 -7.21 -11.96 -28.42
N GLY A 66 -7.47 -11.26 -29.54
CA GLY A 66 -8.73 -11.38 -30.29
C GLY A 66 -9.90 -10.56 -29.73
N TYR A 67 -9.74 -9.93 -28.59
CA TYR A 67 -10.73 -9.00 -28.02
C TYR A 67 -10.42 -7.57 -28.44
N ARG A 68 -11.47 -6.79 -28.65
CA ARG A 68 -11.38 -5.35 -28.90
C ARG A 68 -12.17 -4.62 -27.83
N LEU A 69 -11.51 -3.70 -27.15
CA LEU A 69 -12.12 -2.75 -26.22
C LEU A 69 -11.98 -1.35 -26.78
N ASP A 70 -13.06 -0.66 -26.89
CA ASP A 70 -13.12 0.72 -27.34
C ASP A 70 -13.36 1.66 -26.14
N VAL A 71 -12.94 2.90 -26.24
CA VAL A 71 -13.23 3.93 -25.22
C VAL A 71 -14.71 4.03 -24.88
N LYS A 72 -15.58 3.77 -25.85
CA LYS A 72 -17.05 3.74 -25.66
C LYS A 72 -17.54 2.61 -24.75
N ASP A 73 -16.72 1.58 -24.50
CA ASP A 73 -17.06 0.47 -23.62
C ASP A 73 -16.80 0.84 -22.14
N ILE A 74 -16.21 2.01 -21.88
CA ILE A 74 -16.03 2.55 -20.53
C ILE A 74 -17.33 3.24 -20.13
N ASP A 75 -17.89 2.82 -19.00
CA ASP A 75 -19.09 3.43 -18.44
C ASP A 75 -18.74 4.80 -17.84
N TYR A 76 -19.18 5.87 -18.51
CA TYR A 76 -18.97 7.25 -18.09
C TYR A 76 -20.02 7.72 -17.05
N GLU A 77 -21.02 6.92 -16.73
CA GLU A 77 -21.96 7.20 -15.65
C GLU A 77 -21.44 6.64 -14.31
N ASP A 78 -20.44 5.74 -14.36
CA ASP A 78 -19.78 5.24 -13.16
C ASP A 78 -18.91 6.33 -12.53
N PRO A 79 -19.20 6.76 -11.28
CA PRO A 79 -18.44 7.79 -10.59
C PRO A 79 -16.94 7.47 -10.44
N GLU A 80 -16.59 6.19 -10.35
CA GLU A 80 -15.19 5.76 -10.21
C GLU A 80 -14.40 5.96 -11.52
N ASN A 81 -15.05 5.73 -12.66
CA ASN A 81 -14.46 6.01 -13.96
C ASN A 81 -14.32 7.51 -14.21
N LEU A 82 -15.34 8.31 -13.85
CA LEU A 82 -15.25 9.76 -13.94
C LEU A 82 -14.12 10.31 -13.05
N SER A 83 -14.06 9.89 -11.80
CA SER A 83 -12.98 10.26 -10.89
C SER A 83 -11.59 9.89 -11.44
N CYS A 84 -11.45 8.73 -12.05
CA CYS A 84 -10.21 8.33 -12.71
C CYS A 84 -9.85 9.26 -13.88
N ILE A 85 -10.81 9.64 -14.72
CA ILE A 85 -10.58 10.54 -15.87
C ILE A 85 -10.11 11.91 -15.38
N GLU A 86 -10.69 12.42 -14.30
CA GLU A 86 -10.32 13.70 -13.70
C GLU A 86 -8.91 13.67 -13.08
N ASP A 87 -8.50 12.53 -12.51
CA ASP A 87 -7.22 12.38 -11.85
C ASP A 87 -6.10 11.91 -12.79
N THR A 88 -6.14 10.65 -13.21
CA THR A 88 -5.05 10.03 -14.00
C THR A 88 -5.38 9.93 -15.49
N GLY A 89 -6.63 9.75 -15.83
CA GLY A 89 -7.11 9.41 -17.15
C GLY A 89 -6.62 8.06 -17.68
N LEU A 90 -5.99 7.21 -16.83
CA LEU A 90 -5.39 5.95 -17.23
C LEU A 90 -6.25 4.77 -16.78
N PHE A 91 -6.61 3.91 -17.74
CA PHE A 91 -7.30 2.65 -17.52
C PHE A 91 -6.37 1.51 -17.91
N LEU A 92 -6.30 0.47 -17.06
CA LEU A 92 -5.53 -0.74 -17.36
C LEU A 92 -6.47 -1.83 -17.87
N VAL A 93 -6.04 -2.52 -18.94
CA VAL A 93 -6.77 -3.60 -19.59
C VAL A 93 -5.97 -4.89 -19.40
N PHE A 94 -6.61 -5.94 -18.92
CA PHE A 94 -5.98 -7.24 -18.70
C PHE A 94 -7.01 -8.39 -18.69
N PRO A 95 -6.55 -9.65 -18.89
CA PRO A 95 -7.42 -10.82 -18.75
C PRO A 95 -7.96 -10.91 -17.31
N TYR A 96 -9.27 -11.00 -17.20
CA TYR A 96 -9.94 -11.18 -15.91
C TYR A 96 -11.12 -12.15 -16.09
N LYS A 97 -11.09 -13.27 -15.34
CA LYS A 97 -12.02 -14.39 -15.55
C LYS A 97 -11.93 -14.86 -17.01
N ASP A 98 -13.04 -14.91 -17.73
CA ASP A 98 -13.11 -15.44 -19.11
C ASP A 98 -13.10 -14.32 -20.18
N SER A 99 -12.74 -13.09 -19.82
CA SER A 99 -12.76 -11.95 -20.74
C SER A 99 -11.61 -10.97 -20.48
N MET A 100 -11.43 -10.03 -21.42
CA MET A 100 -10.63 -8.83 -21.13
C MET A 100 -11.49 -7.84 -20.36
N ALA A 101 -10.95 -7.29 -19.29
CA ALA A 101 -11.60 -6.27 -18.47
C ALA A 101 -10.80 -4.97 -18.47
N VAL A 102 -11.48 -3.86 -18.32
CA VAL A 102 -10.91 -2.53 -18.18
C VAL A 102 -11.20 -2.00 -16.78
N TYR A 103 -10.15 -1.51 -16.11
CA TYR A 103 -10.26 -0.96 -14.76
C TYR A 103 -9.63 0.41 -14.67
N PRO A 104 -10.28 1.38 -14.02
CA PRO A 104 -9.68 2.67 -13.68
C PRO A 104 -8.46 2.47 -12.78
N THR A 105 -7.47 3.35 -12.90
CA THR A 105 -6.25 3.28 -12.09
C THR A 105 -6.23 4.38 -11.04
N ARG A 106 -5.80 4.04 -9.83
CA ARG A 106 -5.46 5.04 -8.81
C ARG A 106 -4.13 5.73 -9.14
N ARG A 107 -3.97 6.97 -8.73
CA ARG A 107 -2.71 7.72 -8.88
C ARG A 107 -1.53 6.95 -8.28
N ILE A 108 -1.72 6.33 -7.13
CA ILE A 108 -0.69 5.54 -6.44
C ILE A 108 -0.20 4.33 -7.24
N ALA A 109 -1.02 3.77 -8.13
CA ALA A 109 -0.64 2.64 -8.97
C ALA A 109 0.29 3.03 -10.12
N TYR A 110 0.27 4.29 -10.52
CA TYR A 110 0.91 4.77 -11.73
C TYR A 110 2.42 4.46 -11.79
N PRO A 111 3.22 4.71 -10.74
CA PRO A 111 4.64 4.35 -10.73
C PRO A 111 4.88 2.86 -10.96
N SER A 112 4.07 2.02 -10.35
CA SER A 112 4.20 0.57 -10.48
C SER A 112 3.80 0.05 -11.87
N ILE A 113 2.79 0.67 -12.50
CA ILE A 113 2.38 0.38 -13.89
C ILE A 113 3.52 0.74 -14.85
N CYS A 114 4.07 1.94 -14.75
CA CYS A 114 5.16 2.40 -15.59
C CYS A 114 6.41 1.52 -15.46
N LYS A 115 6.74 1.11 -14.24
CA LYS A 115 7.85 0.20 -13.98
C LYS A 115 7.70 -1.16 -14.65
N ARG A 116 6.47 -1.63 -14.90
CA ARG A 116 6.25 -2.88 -15.66
C ARG A 116 6.53 -2.73 -17.15
N GLY A 117 6.38 -1.52 -17.71
CA GLY A 117 6.76 -1.18 -19.07
C GLY A 117 8.20 -0.67 -19.21
N ASP A 118 9.03 -0.73 -18.16
CA ASP A 118 10.41 -0.19 -18.14
C ASP A 118 10.50 1.32 -18.50
N ASP A 119 9.46 2.09 -18.14
CA ASP A 119 9.36 3.52 -18.47
C ASP A 119 9.46 4.42 -17.21
N ASP A 120 10.34 4.04 -16.28
CA ASP A 120 10.47 4.67 -14.96
C ASP A 120 10.74 6.17 -15.00
N SER A 121 11.59 6.64 -15.92
CA SER A 121 12.11 8.00 -15.84
C SER A 121 11.27 9.04 -16.58
N MET A 122 10.67 8.68 -17.71
CA MET A 122 9.96 9.65 -18.56
C MET A 122 8.50 9.85 -18.17
N VAL A 123 7.88 8.86 -17.53
CA VAL A 123 6.46 8.90 -17.20
C VAL A 123 6.23 9.56 -15.84
N MET A 124 7.11 9.34 -14.86
CA MET A 124 7.07 10.03 -13.57
C MET A 124 7.27 11.54 -13.70
N ALA A 125 8.24 11.97 -14.52
CA ALA A 125 8.52 13.40 -14.76
C ALA A 125 7.35 14.16 -15.43
N ARG A 126 6.38 13.44 -15.99
CA ARG A 126 5.23 14.01 -16.71
C ARG A 126 3.97 14.15 -15.87
N PHE A 127 3.95 13.54 -14.69
CA PHE A 127 2.88 13.68 -13.71
C PHE A 127 3.15 14.78 -12.67
N ASP A 128 4.35 15.37 -12.65
CA ASP A 128 4.62 16.49 -11.75
C ASP A 128 3.93 17.76 -12.29
N PRO A 129 2.87 18.26 -11.65
CA PRO A 129 2.21 19.51 -12.04
C PRO A 129 3.15 20.73 -11.89
N LYS A 130 4.28 20.59 -11.21
CA LYS A 130 5.30 21.63 -11.06
C LYS A 130 6.35 21.58 -12.17
N ALA A 131 6.47 20.49 -12.90
CA ALA A 131 7.34 20.39 -14.06
C ALA A 131 6.68 21.08 -15.26
N ASN A 132 7.00 22.34 -15.49
CA ASN A 132 6.52 23.17 -16.60
C ASN A 132 7.06 22.69 -17.98
N LYS A 133 6.93 21.39 -18.29
CA LYS A 133 7.39 20.78 -19.53
C LYS A 133 6.25 20.07 -20.24
N GLN A 134 6.30 20.08 -21.58
CA GLN A 134 5.34 19.41 -22.46
C GLN A 134 5.01 18.00 -21.96
N VAL A 135 3.83 17.89 -21.39
CA VAL A 135 3.27 16.61 -20.91
C VAL A 135 2.70 15.90 -22.12
N LEU A 136 3.15 14.68 -22.41
CA LEU A 136 2.47 13.85 -23.40
C LEU A 136 1.03 13.63 -22.95
N PRO A 137 0.05 13.75 -23.84
CA PRO A 137 -1.31 13.39 -23.55
C PRO A 137 -1.43 11.97 -23.00
N ILE A 138 -2.36 11.71 -22.12
CA ILE A 138 -2.47 10.41 -21.45
C ILE A 138 -2.75 9.27 -22.44
N ASN A 139 -3.47 9.53 -23.52
CA ASN A 139 -3.71 8.56 -24.60
C ASN A 139 -2.40 8.13 -25.29
N GLU A 140 -1.47 9.06 -25.57
CA GLU A 140 -0.17 8.72 -26.15
C GLU A 140 0.70 7.91 -25.17
N LYS A 141 0.60 8.21 -23.88
CA LYS A 141 1.26 7.42 -22.83
C LYS A 141 0.72 6.00 -22.75
N ALA A 142 -0.59 5.85 -22.79
CA ALA A 142 -1.26 4.57 -22.78
C ALA A 142 -0.85 3.71 -23.99
N ASP A 143 -0.79 4.31 -25.17
CA ASP A 143 -0.30 3.66 -26.39
C ASP A 143 1.13 3.19 -26.25
N ARG A 144 1.99 4.00 -25.63
CA ARG A 144 3.38 3.64 -25.38
C ARG A 144 3.46 2.49 -24.38
N LEU A 145 2.81 2.59 -23.22
CA LEU A 145 2.78 1.52 -22.23
C LEU A 145 2.28 0.21 -22.83
N THR A 146 1.23 0.25 -23.67
CA THR A 146 0.71 -0.93 -24.35
C THR A 146 1.75 -1.59 -25.24
N ARG A 147 2.58 -0.84 -25.95
CA ARG A 147 3.68 -1.38 -26.78
C ARG A 147 4.81 -1.92 -25.91
N ASP A 148 5.16 -1.20 -24.86
CA ASP A 148 6.27 -1.60 -23.99
C ASP A 148 5.94 -2.88 -23.23
N PHE A 149 4.69 -3.08 -22.76
CA PHE A 149 4.25 -4.33 -22.16
C PHE A 149 4.44 -5.57 -23.06
N GLN A 150 4.42 -5.41 -24.41
CA GLN A 150 4.66 -6.53 -25.33
C GLN A 150 6.07 -7.09 -25.24
N LEU A 151 7.02 -6.32 -24.71
CA LEU A 151 8.43 -6.72 -24.63
C LEU A 151 8.70 -7.69 -23.47
N PHE A 152 7.73 -7.88 -22.58
CA PHE A 152 7.89 -8.67 -21.35
C PHE A 152 6.97 -9.90 -21.35
N SER A 153 7.51 -11.06 -21.04
CA SER A 153 6.78 -12.33 -20.95
C SER A 153 6.55 -12.81 -19.51
N ASP A 154 7.01 -12.05 -18.53
CA ASP A 154 6.82 -12.39 -17.11
C ASP A 154 5.40 -12.11 -16.64
N ASN A 155 4.98 -12.81 -15.58
CA ASN A 155 3.75 -12.50 -14.88
C ASN A 155 3.93 -11.26 -14.01
N CYS A 156 2.84 -10.56 -13.75
CA CYS A 156 2.76 -9.53 -12.71
C CYS A 156 1.64 -9.84 -11.72
N LYS A 157 1.57 -9.06 -10.65
CA LYS A 157 0.50 -9.13 -9.65
C LYS A 157 -0.20 -7.79 -9.60
N ILE A 158 -1.47 -7.78 -9.92
CA ILE A 158 -2.32 -6.58 -9.91
C ILE A 158 -3.18 -6.62 -8.66
N LEU A 159 -3.11 -5.56 -7.86
CA LEU A 159 -4.03 -5.34 -6.76
C LEU A 159 -5.22 -4.51 -7.24
N LEU A 160 -6.39 -5.13 -7.25
CA LEU A 160 -7.67 -4.45 -7.39
C LEU A 160 -8.20 -4.13 -5.99
N ARG A 161 -8.49 -2.86 -5.75
CA ARG A 161 -9.03 -2.35 -4.50
C ARG A 161 -10.22 -1.44 -4.80
N ASP A 162 -11.40 -1.84 -4.33
CA ASP A 162 -12.65 -1.12 -4.58
C ASP A 162 -12.91 -0.85 -6.07
N GLY A 163 -12.62 -1.84 -6.93
CA GLY A 163 -12.83 -1.72 -8.38
C GLY A 163 -11.79 -0.91 -9.15
N LYS A 164 -10.72 -0.45 -8.50
CA LYS A 164 -9.60 0.29 -9.13
C LYS A 164 -8.28 -0.47 -9.02
N VAL A 165 -7.42 -0.32 -10.02
CA VAL A 165 -6.03 -0.79 -9.95
C VAL A 165 -5.27 0.08 -8.96
N SER A 166 -4.76 -0.55 -7.89
CA SER A 166 -4.00 0.12 -6.83
C SER A 166 -2.50 -0.16 -6.90
N ALA A 167 -2.08 -1.27 -7.54
CA ALA A 167 -0.67 -1.58 -7.81
C ALA A 167 -0.53 -2.61 -8.92
N VAL A 168 0.61 -2.57 -9.63
CA VAL A 168 1.06 -3.61 -10.56
C VAL A 168 2.49 -4.01 -10.19
N LEU A 169 2.62 -5.12 -9.49
CA LEU A 169 3.87 -5.56 -8.87
C LEU A 169 4.51 -6.71 -9.64
N SER A 170 5.79 -6.98 -9.38
CA SER A 170 6.51 -8.07 -10.03
C SER A 170 6.00 -9.44 -9.60
N LYS A 171 6.32 -10.48 -10.37
CA LYS A 171 6.02 -11.88 -10.01
C LYS A 171 6.67 -12.30 -8.68
N GLU A 172 7.83 -11.71 -8.34
CA GLU A 172 8.58 -11.98 -7.11
C GLU A 172 7.96 -11.33 -5.86
N TYR A 173 7.00 -10.40 -6.03
CA TYR A 173 6.33 -9.79 -4.87
C TYR A 173 5.57 -10.85 -4.08
N VAL A 174 5.87 -10.95 -2.80
CA VAL A 174 5.17 -11.85 -1.89
C VAL A 174 4.02 -11.10 -1.22
N ILE A 175 2.81 -11.60 -1.42
CA ILE A 175 1.60 -11.05 -0.78
C ILE A 175 1.60 -11.50 0.68
N LEU A 176 1.68 -10.54 1.59
CA LEU A 176 1.62 -10.74 3.04
C LEU A 176 0.35 -10.08 3.58
N PRO A 177 -0.77 -10.82 3.73
CA PRO A 177 -2.03 -10.23 4.15
C PRO A 177 -1.93 -9.58 5.52
N ALA A 178 -2.31 -8.30 5.63
CA ALA A 178 -2.15 -7.50 6.84
C ALA A 178 -2.88 -8.11 8.06
N ASP A 179 -4.05 -8.69 7.84
CA ASP A 179 -4.83 -9.37 8.87
C ASP A 179 -4.08 -10.55 9.50
N LYS A 180 -3.37 -11.33 8.67
CA LYS A 180 -2.52 -12.44 9.14
C LYS A 180 -1.31 -11.94 9.88
N MET A 181 -0.63 -10.91 9.33
CA MET A 181 0.57 -10.35 9.97
C MET A 181 0.24 -9.75 11.34
N ILE A 182 -0.84 -8.98 11.44
CA ILE A 182 -1.32 -8.41 12.71
C ILE A 182 -1.70 -9.53 13.69
N SER A 183 -2.40 -10.56 13.24
CA SER A 183 -2.77 -11.67 14.12
C SER A 183 -1.55 -12.42 14.67
N ILE A 184 -0.50 -12.59 13.89
CA ILE A 184 0.76 -13.18 14.34
C ILE A 184 1.42 -12.30 15.40
N LEU A 185 1.52 -10.99 15.14
CA LEU A 185 2.08 -10.03 16.09
C LEU A 185 1.29 -10.02 17.41
N GLU A 186 -0.04 -9.89 17.34
CA GLU A 186 -0.92 -9.89 18.53
C GLU A 186 -0.80 -11.19 19.35
N ASN A 187 -0.65 -12.33 18.69
CA ASN A 187 -0.45 -13.60 19.37
C ASN A 187 0.91 -13.65 20.11
N GLN A 188 1.97 -13.10 19.53
CA GLN A 188 3.26 -13.00 20.19
C GLN A 188 3.21 -12.02 21.38
N LEU A 189 2.61 -10.83 21.16
CA LEU A 189 2.45 -9.85 22.24
C LEU A 189 1.65 -10.41 23.42
N LYS A 190 0.64 -11.23 23.16
CA LYS A 190 -0.14 -11.89 24.20
C LYS A 190 0.66 -12.86 25.07
N GLN A 191 1.73 -13.42 24.52
CA GLN A 191 2.63 -14.33 25.25
C GLN A 191 3.65 -13.54 26.08
N ASP A 192 4.22 -12.49 25.51
CA ASP A 192 5.34 -11.75 26.11
C ASP A 192 4.84 -10.59 27.01
N HIS A 193 3.75 -9.92 26.61
CA HIS A 193 3.17 -8.76 27.29
C HIS A 193 1.63 -8.92 27.35
N PRO A 194 1.09 -9.76 28.23
CA PRO A 194 -0.34 -10.12 28.26
C PRO A 194 -1.28 -8.92 28.45
N ASP A 195 -0.80 -7.84 29.05
CA ASP A 195 -1.55 -6.62 29.33
C ASP A 195 -1.47 -5.57 28.22
N PHE A 196 -0.90 -5.92 27.05
CA PHE A 196 -0.82 -5.00 25.93
C PHE A 196 -2.22 -4.53 25.48
N THR A 197 -2.29 -3.28 25.02
CA THR A 197 -3.53 -2.69 24.52
C THR A 197 -3.35 -2.06 23.16
N PHE A 198 -4.41 -2.08 22.35
CA PHE A 198 -4.45 -1.31 21.12
C PHE A 198 -4.45 0.19 21.47
N ASN A 199 -3.56 0.95 20.85
CA ASN A 199 -3.47 2.39 21.03
C ASN A 199 -4.22 3.14 19.93
N ARG A 200 -3.80 2.93 18.69
CA ARG A 200 -4.45 3.49 17.50
C ARG A 200 -4.01 2.79 16.22
N GLY A 201 -4.78 2.97 15.14
CA GLY A 201 -4.37 2.63 13.80
C GLY A 201 -4.47 3.83 12.87
N GLN A 202 -3.73 3.79 11.78
CA GLN A 202 -3.82 4.75 10.69
C GLN A 202 -3.76 4.01 9.38
N VAL A 203 -4.66 4.32 8.47
CA VAL A 203 -4.77 3.66 7.17
C VAL A 203 -4.86 4.67 6.05
N SER A 204 -4.23 4.35 4.94
CA SER A 204 -4.39 5.01 3.64
C SER A 204 -4.42 3.94 2.54
N HIS A 205 -4.52 4.34 1.28
CA HIS A 205 -4.35 3.39 0.18
C HIS A 205 -2.93 2.84 0.08
N GLU A 206 -1.93 3.54 0.61
CA GLU A 206 -0.52 3.19 0.52
C GLU A 206 -0.05 2.31 1.67
N TYR A 207 -0.57 2.51 2.87
CA TYR A 207 -0.08 1.83 4.07
C TYR A 207 -1.15 1.60 5.12
N LEU A 208 -0.86 0.64 5.98
CA LEU A 208 -1.51 0.42 7.26
C LEU A 208 -0.46 0.55 8.36
N MET A 209 -0.75 1.33 9.39
CA MET A 209 0.03 1.45 10.62
C MET A 209 -0.86 1.14 11.82
N VAL A 210 -0.36 0.36 12.77
CA VAL A 210 -1.05 0.03 14.03
C VAL A 210 -0.07 0.16 15.18
N GLU A 211 -0.52 0.75 16.29
CA GLU A 211 0.25 0.90 17.50
C GLU A 211 -0.40 0.18 18.68
N TYR A 212 0.44 -0.49 19.45
CA TYR A 212 0.09 -1.14 20.70
C TYR A 212 0.93 -0.59 21.83
N LEU A 213 0.35 -0.37 23.01
CA LEU A 213 1.07 -0.06 24.26
C LEU A 213 1.29 -1.37 25.02
N MET A 214 2.47 -1.53 25.60
CA MET A 214 2.84 -2.76 26.28
C MET A 214 2.24 -2.83 27.69
N ASN A 215 2.07 -1.66 28.35
CA ASN A 215 1.60 -1.56 29.74
C ASN A 215 2.45 -2.39 30.72
N ASP A 216 3.73 -2.42 30.49
CA ASP A 216 4.72 -3.10 31.33
C ASP A 216 5.39 -2.08 32.25
N GLU A 217 4.81 -1.91 33.45
CA GLU A 217 5.26 -0.90 34.42
C GLU A 217 6.73 -1.09 34.85
N GLU A 218 7.22 -2.34 34.96
CA GLU A 218 8.58 -2.63 35.36
C GLU A 218 9.58 -2.18 34.28
N MET A 219 9.31 -2.52 33.03
CA MET A 219 10.11 -2.11 31.87
C MET A 219 10.07 -0.58 31.71
N GLU A 220 8.88 0.04 31.76
CA GLU A 220 8.70 1.49 31.58
C GLU A 220 9.43 2.28 32.70
N GLN A 221 9.36 1.81 33.92
CA GLN A 221 10.07 2.42 35.06
C GLN A 221 11.59 2.29 34.92
N SER A 222 12.10 1.09 34.58
CA SER A 222 13.52 0.86 34.36
C SER A 222 14.07 1.81 33.30
N PHE A 223 13.40 1.89 32.17
CA PHE A 223 13.80 2.74 31.07
C PHE A 223 13.74 4.25 31.41
N ARG A 224 12.70 4.69 32.10
CA ARG A 224 12.57 6.06 32.60
C ARG A 224 13.71 6.45 33.54
N LEU A 225 14.07 5.57 34.47
CA LEU A 225 15.18 5.82 35.41
C LEU A 225 16.50 6.01 34.66
N LYS A 226 16.81 5.17 33.69
CA LYS A 226 18.04 5.31 32.88
C LYS A 226 18.07 6.64 32.11
N LEU A 227 16.95 7.04 31.51
CA LEU A 227 16.86 8.33 30.82
C LEU A 227 17.06 9.52 31.76
N ASN A 228 16.49 9.46 32.96
CA ASN A 228 16.66 10.52 33.96
C ASN A 228 18.09 10.55 34.53
N ASP A 229 18.73 9.42 34.71
CA ASP A 229 20.15 9.33 35.08
C ASP A 229 21.07 9.89 33.99
N ALA A 230 20.67 9.79 32.71
CA ALA A 230 21.34 10.41 31.57
C ALA A 230 21.05 11.90 31.42
N GLY A 231 20.25 12.50 32.33
CA GLY A 231 19.96 13.93 32.38
C GLY A 231 18.65 14.36 31.73
N ALA A 232 17.79 13.44 31.36
CA ALA A 232 16.40 13.75 30.97
C ALA A 232 15.57 14.01 32.25
N ASP A 233 14.48 14.79 32.12
CA ASP A 233 13.53 15.02 33.21
C ASP A 233 12.16 14.51 32.78
N ILE A 234 12.02 13.17 32.79
CA ILE A 234 10.84 12.46 32.29
C ILE A 234 9.99 12.00 33.47
N SER A 235 8.73 12.45 33.51
CA SER A 235 7.77 12.10 34.55
C SER A 235 6.99 10.82 34.20
N GLU A 236 6.57 10.65 32.93
CA GLU A 236 5.84 9.48 32.45
C GLU A 236 6.51 8.93 31.19
N LEU A 237 6.65 7.61 31.11
CA LEU A 237 7.15 6.93 29.92
C LEU A 237 6.24 5.74 29.62
N LYS A 238 5.83 5.63 28.36
CA LYS A 238 5.10 4.46 27.83
C LYS A 238 5.90 3.82 26.74
N ALA A 239 5.96 2.49 26.76
CA ALA A 239 6.57 1.69 25.72
C ALA A 239 5.51 1.05 24.82
N GLY A 240 5.81 0.97 23.54
CA GLY A 240 4.89 0.37 22.59
C GLY A 240 5.57 -0.22 21.36
N ILE A 241 4.77 -0.93 20.57
CA ILE A 241 5.16 -1.44 19.25
C ILE A 241 4.30 -0.78 18.19
N ARG A 242 4.97 -0.31 17.14
CA ARG A 242 4.36 0.15 15.90
C ARG A 242 4.56 -0.90 14.81
N PHE A 243 3.47 -1.45 14.33
CA PHE A 243 3.42 -2.28 13.13
C PHE A 243 3.09 -1.42 11.91
N SER A 244 3.74 -1.66 10.78
CA SER A 244 3.38 -1.04 9.50
C SER A 244 3.58 -2.01 8.34
N THR A 245 2.75 -1.86 7.31
CA THR A 245 2.86 -2.63 6.06
C THR A 245 2.25 -1.87 4.89
N SER A 246 2.61 -2.27 3.68
CA SER A 246 2.07 -1.72 2.44
C SER A 246 1.80 -2.83 1.43
N ASP A 247 0.55 -2.94 0.98
CA ASP A 247 0.16 -3.92 -0.06
C ASP A 247 0.55 -3.46 -1.48
N ILE A 248 0.86 -2.19 -1.66
CA ILE A 248 1.28 -1.63 -2.96
C ILE A 248 2.80 -1.67 -3.19
N GLY A 249 3.54 -2.31 -2.29
CA GLY A 249 5.01 -2.42 -2.39
C GLY A 249 5.77 -1.14 -2.02
N ALA A 250 5.12 -0.16 -1.38
CA ALA A 250 5.76 1.08 -0.94
C ALA A 250 6.63 0.88 0.30
N SER A 251 6.33 -0.11 1.14
CA SER A 251 7.12 -0.45 2.33
C SER A 251 7.11 -1.96 2.60
N LYS A 252 8.07 -2.41 3.38
CA LYS A 252 8.12 -3.75 3.96
C LYS A 252 7.14 -3.88 5.13
N VAL A 253 6.85 -5.12 5.54
CA VAL A 253 6.25 -5.37 6.86
C VAL A 253 7.30 -5.01 7.90
N TYR A 254 6.94 -4.14 8.84
CA TYR A 254 7.87 -3.65 9.85
C TYR A 254 7.19 -3.54 11.21
N ALA A 255 7.84 -4.06 12.24
CA ALA A 255 7.45 -3.86 13.63
C ALA A 255 8.62 -3.23 14.38
N SER A 256 8.42 -2.03 14.92
CA SER A 256 9.43 -1.27 15.65
C SER A 256 8.93 -0.88 17.03
N VAL A 257 9.86 -0.79 17.98
CA VAL A 257 9.60 -0.23 19.30
C VAL A 257 9.51 1.29 19.23
N PHE A 258 8.58 1.86 19.96
CA PHE A 258 8.55 3.29 20.23
C PHE A 258 8.40 3.55 21.73
N TYR A 259 8.86 4.72 22.15
CA TYR A 259 8.66 5.26 23.48
C TYR A 259 7.94 6.60 23.39
N ASP A 260 7.03 6.83 24.32
CA ASP A 260 6.33 8.10 24.50
C ASP A 260 6.73 8.63 25.89
N ALA A 261 7.53 9.68 25.91
CA ALA A 261 8.05 10.32 27.12
C ALA A 261 7.36 11.69 27.27
N ASP A 262 6.44 11.83 28.21
CA ASP A 262 5.69 13.06 28.46
C ASP A 262 5.03 13.64 27.19
N GLY A 263 4.53 12.79 26.31
CA GLY A 263 3.91 13.15 25.03
C GLY A 263 4.92 13.35 23.87
N VAL A 264 6.22 13.21 24.11
CA VAL A 264 7.25 13.23 23.07
C VAL A 264 7.54 11.80 22.62
N ARG A 265 7.19 11.50 21.38
CA ARG A 265 7.34 10.15 20.83
C ARG A 265 8.63 9.97 20.07
N THR A 266 9.37 8.94 20.43
CA THR A 266 10.60 8.50 19.76
C THR A 266 10.44 7.06 19.27
N THR A 267 10.79 6.78 18.03
CA THR A 267 10.80 5.43 17.48
C THR A 267 12.24 4.92 17.42
N CYS A 268 12.49 3.76 17.96
CA CYS A 268 13.81 3.14 17.88
C CYS A 268 14.06 2.61 16.46
N ASN A 269 15.31 2.69 16.01
CA ASN A 269 15.72 2.15 14.71
C ASN A 269 15.79 0.62 14.69
N SER A 270 15.81 -0.02 15.86
CA SER A 270 15.74 -1.48 15.99
C SER A 270 14.30 -1.95 15.78
N GLY A 271 14.15 -3.06 15.07
CA GLY A 271 12.83 -3.61 14.77
C GLY A 271 12.91 -4.84 13.89
N ILE A 272 11.77 -5.50 13.72
CA ILE A 272 11.62 -6.67 12.88
C ILE A 272 11.13 -6.22 11.52
N ALA A 273 11.85 -6.62 10.47
CA ALA A 273 11.53 -6.29 9.09
C ALA A 273 11.39 -7.55 8.24
N LEU A 274 10.34 -7.60 7.42
CA LEU A 274 10.15 -8.64 6.41
C LEU A 274 9.84 -7.97 5.06
N GLU A 275 10.71 -8.19 4.09
CA GLU A 275 10.48 -7.71 2.73
C GLU A 275 9.46 -8.60 2.02
N HIS A 276 8.68 -8.02 1.11
CA HIS A 276 7.74 -8.74 0.26
C HIS A 276 8.44 -9.50 -0.89
N LYS A 277 9.52 -10.24 -0.57
CA LYS A 277 10.37 -10.94 -1.54
C LYS A 277 10.91 -12.26 -1.00
N GLY A 278 11.36 -13.10 -1.93
CA GLY A 278 12.08 -14.34 -1.60
C GLY A 278 11.21 -15.31 -0.82
N GLU A 279 11.74 -15.80 0.31
CA GLU A 279 11.09 -16.76 1.19
C GLU A 279 10.18 -16.13 2.26
N ALA A 280 9.83 -14.83 2.09
CA ALA A 280 8.91 -14.15 2.98
C ALA A 280 7.58 -14.91 3.07
N SER A 281 7.11 -15.14 4.28
CA SER A 281 5.89 -15.88 4.55
C SER A 281 5.34 -15.49 5.93
N PRO A 282 4.07 -15.79 6.23
CA PRO A 282 3.57 -15.67 7.59
C PRO A 282 4.39 -16.44 8.62
N GLN A 283 4.97 -17.61 8.25
CA GLN A 283 5.82 -18.41 9.11
C GLN A 283 7.15 -17.73 9.42
N SER A 284 7.83 -17.18 8.39
CA SER A 284 9.08 -16.44 8.61
C SER A 284 8.86 -15.18 9.43
N TYR A 285 7.70 -14.53 9.30
CA TYR A 285 7.32 -13.40 10.15
C TYR A 285 7.08 -13.83 11.61
N ALA A 286 6.39 -14.96 11.83
CA ALA A 286 6.18 -15.49 13.16
C ALA A 286 7.49 -15.84 13.89
N GLU A 287 8.46 -16.43 13.16
CA GLU A 287 9.80 -16.67 13.72
C GLU A 287 10.53 -15.36 14.08
N SER A 288 10.40 -14.33 13.25
CA SER A 288 10.96 -13.00 13.55
C SER A 288 10.28 -12.36 14.76
N CYS A 289 8.96 -12.50 14.91
CA CYS A 289 8.23 -11.93 16.05
C CYS A 289 8.69 -12.50 17.40
N LYS A 290 9.22 -13.72 17.46
CA LYS A 290 9.81 -14.28 18.68
C LYS A 290 11.01 -13.47 19.22
N GLN A 291 11.59 -12.62 18.37
CA GLN A 291 12.70 -11.75 18.73
C GLN A 291 12.28 -10.39 19.30
N LEU A 292 10.96 -10.10 19.39
CA LEU A 292 10.45 -8.80 19.86
C LEU A 292 10.96 -8.45 21.27
N GLY A 293 11.02 -9.43 22.18
CA GLY A 293 11.57 -9.21 23.51
C GLY A 293 13.06 -8.79 23.51
N MET A 294 13.84 -9.20 22.50
CA MET A 294 15.22 -8.73 22.34
C MET A 294 15.29 -7.29 21.82
N VAL A 295 14.36 -6.89 20.97
CA VAL A 295 14.31 -5.52 20.42
C VAL A 295 14.10 -4.49 21.53
N PHE A 296 13.29 -4.80 22.55
CA PHE A 296 13.15 -3.95 23.73
C PHE A 296 14.45 -3.84 24.53
N LYS A 297 15.15 -4.96 24.76
CA LYS A 297 16.43 -4.97 25.48
C LYS A 297 17.52 -4.19 24.73
N GLU A 298 17.62 -4.40 23.42
CA GLU A 298 18.57 -3.65 22.58
C GLU A 298 18.30 -2.13 22.60
N SER A 299 17.04 -1.71 22.62
CA SER A 299 16.70 -0.29 22.71
C SER A 299 17.01 0.29 24.10
N GLU A 300 16.95 -0.51 25.15
CA GLU A 300 17.35 -0.11 26.51
C GLU A 300 18.86 0.03 26.64
N GLU A 301 19.64 -0.85 25.97
CA GLU A 301 21.11 -0.79 25.95
C GLU A 301 21.67 0.41 25.17
N LEU A 302 20.89 0.95 24.21
CA LEU A 302 21.30 2.13 23.42
C LEU A 302 21.29 3.46 24.20
N ILE A 303 20.84 3.47 25.47
CA ILE A 303 20.83 4.65 26.34
C ILE A 303 22.11 4.72 27.20
N GLU A 304 22.88 3.65 27.26
CA GLU A 304 24.18 3.65 27.94
C GLU A 304 25.27 4.33 27.08
#